data_c9f376075fe18b52e8b7bb27d4a94fca
#
_entry.id   c9f376075fe18b52e8b7bb27d4a94fca
#
_cell.length_a   1.000
_cell.length_b   1.000
_cell.length_c   1.000
_cell.angle_alpha   90.00
_cell.angle_beta   90.00
_cell.angle_gamma   90.00
#
_symmetry.space_group_name_H-M   'P 1'
#
loop_
_entity.id
_entity.type
_entity.pdbx_description
1 polymer ?
#
loop_
_entity_poly.entity_id
_entity_poly.type
_entity_poly.pdbx_seq_one_letter_code
_entity_poly.pdbx_strand_id
1 'polypeptide(L)'
;FISNKDKKYSIVGVNKIFSKNTNLSEFTFSGAHSNVLLDKKYIKSLERMINFFVSEYGLIGINGIDFIIKDDVYFLEINPRLTQTCFMYDYLFSNGFIEAHIEACTKNSISFNLKDRVYSYAFETMFAKNSFKFNLNVDTFNFLMNIPRKNTFIEVGHPICTICIK
;
A
#
# COMPACT_ATOMS: atom_id res chain seq x y z
N PHE A 1 -6.61 -2.92 5.63
CA PHE A 1 -7.55 -3.93 6.14
C PHE A 1 -8.52 -4.38 5.04
N ILE A 2 -9.16 -5.52 5.26
CA ILE A 2 -10.26 -6.01 4.42
C ILE A 2 -11.51 -6.21 5.29
N SER A 3 -12.68 -5.88 4.78
CA SER A 3 -13.97 -6.00 5.48
C SER A 3 -15.06 -6.54 4.55
N ASN A 4 -16.18 -7.00 5.12
CA ASN A 4 -17.32 -7.55 4.38
C ASN A 4 -18.66 -6.92 4.82
N LYS A 5 -19.76 -7.31 4.17
CA LYS A 5 -21.11 -6.80 4.45
C LYS A 5 -21.62 -7.12 5.86
N ASP A 6 -21.10 -8.17 6.50
CA ASP A 6 -21.44 -8.54 7.89
C ASP A 6 -20.66 -7.70 8.92
N LYS A 7 -19.95 -6.65 8.47
CA LYS A 7 -19.10 -5.79 9.30
C LYS A 7 -17.93 -6.54 9.96
N LYS A 8 -17.59 -7.75 9.50
CA LYS A 8 -16.36 -8.43 9.89
C LYS A 8 -15.20 -7.78 9.15
N TYR A 9 -14.06 -7.70 9.82
CA TYR A 9 -12.85 -7.17 9.20
C TYR A 9 -11.60 -7.90 9.70
N SER A 10 -10.52 -7.71 8.96
CA SER A 10 -9.19 -8.20 9.35
C SER A 10 -8.10 -7.22 8.90
N ILE A 11 -7.10 -7.00 9.73
CA ILE A 11 -5.92 -6.23 9.38
C ILE A 11 -5.00 -7.10 8.53
N VAL A 12 -4.91 -6.78 7.24
CA VAL A 12 -4.03 -7.49 6.30
C VAL A 12 -2.57 -7.19 6.61
N GLY A 13 -2.23 -5.94 6.88
CA GLY A 13 -0.88 -5.53 7.25
C GLY A 13 -0.79 -4.07 7.66
N VAL A 14 0.36 -3.75 8.20
CA VAL A 14 0.75 -2.37 8.54
C VAL A 14 2.04 -2.05 7.78
N ASN A 15 2.06 -0.88 7.16
CA ASN A 15 3.18 -0.40 6.36
C ASN A 15 3.83 0.81 7.01
N LYS A 16 5.14 0.95 6.85
CA LYS A 16 5.81 2.23 7.04
C LYS A 16 5.90 2.92 5.68
N ILE A 17 5.37 4.13 5.62
CA ILE A 17 5.38 4.97 4.42
C ILE A 17 6.60 5.87 4.44
N PHE A 18 7.21 6.08 3.28
CA PHE A 18 8.30 7.01 3.06
C PHE A 18 7.82 8.19 2.23
N SER A 19 8.23 9.38 2.63
CA SER A 19 8.04 10.60 1.85
C SER A 19 9.40 11.23 1.56
N LYS A 20 9.48 11.95 0.46
CA LYS A 20 10.64 12.74 0.06
C LYS A 20 10.23 14.17 -0.24
N ASN A 21 11.13 15.10 0.05
CA ASN A 21 11.04 16.44 -0.49
C ASN A 21 11.49 16.39 -1.96
N THR A 22 10.61 16.81 -2.85
CA THR A 22 10.88 16.94 -4.29
C THR A 22 10.63 18.39 -4.70
N ASN A 23 11.06 18.76 -5.90
CA ASN A 23 10.77 20.09 -6.44
C ASN A 23 9.25 20.36 -6.62
N LEU A 24 8.42 19.32 -6.54
CA LEU A 24 6.97 19.39 -6.73
C LEU A 24 6.20 19.48 -5.40
N SER A 25 6.73 18.87 -4.32
CA SER A 25 6.07 18.84 -3.01
C SER A 25 7.06 18.44 -1.90
N GLU A 26 6.86 18.99 -0.71
CA GLU A 26 7.65 18.64 0.49
C GLU A 26 7.35 17.23 1.01
N PHE A 27 6.18 16.67 0.72
CA PHE A 27 5.72 15.38 1.22
C PHE A 27 5.32 14.42 0.10
N THR A 28 6.15 14.35 -0.96
CA THR A 28 5.89 13.40 -2.05
C THR A 28 6.05 11.97 -1.54
N PHE A 29 4.98 11.16 -1.66
CA PHE A 29 5.05 9.73 -1.38
C PHE A 29 6.16 9.09 -2.23
N SER A 30 7.10 8.42 -1.58
CA SER A 30 8.26 7.84 -2.27
C SER A 30 8.36 6.34 -2.14
N GLY A 31 7.58 5.70 -1.29
CA GLY A 31 7.62 4.25 -1.13
C GLY A 31 7.07 3.78 0.21
N ALA A 32 7.15 2.47 0.42
CA ALA A 32 6.72 1.85 1.66
C ALA A 32 7.46 0.53 1.89
N HIS A 33 7.47 0.05 3.14
CA HIS A 33 7.76 -1.33 3.44
C HIS A 33 6.63 -1.97 4.26
N SER A 34 6.41 -3.26 4.03
CA SER A 34 5.34 -4.06 4.64
C SER A 34 5.75 -4.68 5.98
N ASN A 35 4.77 -5.27 6.64
CA ASN A 35 4.91 -6.09 7.85
C ASN A 35 5.58 -5.37 9.03
N VAL A 36 5.25 -4.08 9.22
CA VAL A 36 5.66 -3.34 10.40
C VAL A 36 4.98 -3.93 11.63
N LEU A 37 5.77 -4.33 12.61
CA LEU A 37 5.26 -4.80 13.89
C LEU A 37 4.97 -3.58 14.79
N LEU A 38 3.75 -3.54 15.30
CA LEU A 38 3.32 -2.50 16.22
C LEU A 38 3.06 -3.10 17.61
N ASP A 39 3.25 -2.28 18.63
CA ASP A 39 2.84 -2.61 19.98
C ASP A 39 1.33 -2.87 20.05
N LYS A 40 0.92 -3.80 20.91
CA LYS A 40 -0.49 -4.18 21.09
C LYS A 40 -1.41 -2.98 21.36
N LYS A 41 -0.92 -1.94 22.03
CA LYS A 41 -1.71 -0.72 22.33
C LYS A 41 -2.12 0.00 21.03
N TYR A 42 -1.19 0.11 20.05
CA TYR A 42 -1.47 0.75 18.76
C TYR A 42 -2.38 -0.09 17.88
N ILE A 43 -2.20 -1.42 17.90
CA ILE A 43 -3.12 -2.34 17.20
C ILE A 43 -4.54 -2.16 17.71
N LYS A 44 -4.76 -2.10 19.04
CA LYS A 44 -6.09 -1.85 19.63
C LYS A 44 -6.68 -0.50 19.21
N SER A 45 -5.86 0.54 19.07
CA SER A 45 -6.32 1.85 18.58
C SER A 45 -6.74 1.76 17.11
N LEU A 46 -5.97 1.06 16.27
CA LEU A 46 -6.32 0.81 14.86
C LEU A 46 -7.61 -0.02 14.74
N GLU A 47 -7.76 -1.08 15.52
CA GLU A 47 -8.98 -1.91 15.54
C GLU A 47 -10.22 -1.08 15.88
N ARG A 48 -10.13 -0.18 16.86
CA ARG A 48 -11.24 0.75 17.20
C ARG A 48 -11.59 1.65 16.02
N MET A 49 -10.58 2.22 15.34
CA MET A 49 -10.79 3.05 14.15
C MET A 49 -11.44 2.26 13.02
N ILE A 50 -10.92 1.08 12.71
CA ILE A 50 -11.45 0.22 11.66
C ILE A 50 -12.90 -0.16 11.96
N ASN A 51 -13.18 -0.59 13.21
CA ASN A 51 -14.53 -0.93 13.64
C ASN A 51 -15.49 0.25 13.47
N PHE A 52 -15.08 1.46 13.84
CA PHE A 52 -15.86 2.67 13.62
C PHE A 52 -16.17 2.87 12.13
N PHE A 53 -15.17 2.88 11.27
CA PHE A 53 -15.39 3.09 9.83
C PHE A 53 -16.22 2.00 9.16
N VAL A 54 -16.02 0.74 9.53
CA VAL A 54 -16.80 -0.39 9.01
C VAL A 54 -18.24 -0.33 9.50
N SER A 55 -18.48 0.04 10.76
CA SER A 55 -19.82 0.07 11.34
C SER A 55 -20.64 1.27 10.89
N GLU A 56 -20.04 2.46 10.84
CA GLU A 56 -20.75 3.72 10.55
C GLU A 56 -20.86 3.99 9.04
N TYR A 57 -19.81 3.66 8.28
CA TYR A 57 -19.77 3.97 6.85
C TYR A 57 -19.97 2.74 5.94
N GLY A 58 -20.07 1.54 6.53
CA GLY A 58 -20.32 0.32 5.76
C GLY A 58 -19.19 -0.02 4.78
N LEU A 59 -17.93 0.23 5.14
CA LEU A 59 -16.80 -0.05 4.26
C LEU A 59 -16.70 -1.55 3.98
N ILE A 60 -16.51 -1.91 2.70
CA ILE A 60 -16.43 -3.29 2.22
C ILE A 60 -15.22 -3.43 1.29
N GLY A 61 -14.62 -4.63 1.26
CA GLY A 61 -13.43 -4.90 0.48
C GLY A 61 -12.15 -4.42 1.15
N ILE A 62 -11.10 -4.27 0.38
CA ILE A 62 -9.81 -3.78 0.86
C ILE A 62 -9.84 -2.26 0.96
N ASN A 63 -9.40 -1.75 2.09
CA ASN A 63 -9.36 -0.33 2.41
C ASN A 63 -8.00 0.02 3.06
N GLY A 64 -7.54 1.24 2.89
CA GLY A 64 -6.37 1.80 3.56
C GLY A 64 -6.74 2.81 4.64
N ILE A 65 -5.97 2.86 5.72
CA ILE A 65 -5.99 3.94 6.71
C ILE A 65 -4.57 4.49 6.82
N ASP A 66 -4.44 5.79 6.65
CA ASP A 66 -3.20 6.49 6.87
C ASP A 66 -3.23 7.14 8.26
N PHE A 67 -2.15 6.94 9.01
CA PHE A 67 -2.04 7.39 10.40
C PHE A 67 -0.58 7.68 10.76
N ILE A 68 -0.40 8.45 11.83
CA ILE A 68 0.89 8.71 12.46
C ILE A 68 0.89 8.11 13.86
N ILE A 69 2.02 7.54 14.27
CA ILE A 69 2.26 7.10 15.64
C ILE A 69 3.24 8.06 16.30
N LYS A 70 2.84 8.56 17.47
CA LYS A 70 3.69 9.30 18.39
C LYS A 70 3.54 8.67 19.78
N ASP A 71 2.75 9.26 20.66
CA ASP A 71 2.31 8.74 21.95
C ASP A 71 1.08 7.82 21.79
N ASP A 72 0.22 8.10 20.79
CA ASP A 72 -0.92 7.28 20.36
C ASP A 72 -0.97 7.24 18.81
N VAL A 73 -2.04 6.64 18.28
CA VAL A 73 -2.33 6.58 16.83
C VAL A 73 -3.19 7.78 16.45
N TYR A 74 -2.65 8.61 15.55
CA TYR A 74 -3.34 9.79 15.02
C TYR A 74 -3.82 9.49 13.60
N PHE A 75 -5.14 9.48 13.41
CA PHE A 75 -5.77 9.29 12.12
C PHE A 75 -5.47 10.47 11.19
N LEU A 76 -5.13 10.18 9.93
CA LEU A 76 -4.96 11.16 8.87
C LEU A 76 -6.08 11.06 7.85
N GLU A 77 -6.20 9.91 7.18
CA GLU A 77 -7.23 9.69 6.16
C GLU A 77 -7.63 8.22 6.05
N ILE A 78 -8.82 8.00 5.49
CA ILE A 78 -9.30 6.70 5.06
C ILE A 78 -9.34 6.64 3.54
N ASN A 79 -8.81 5.57 2.97
CA ASN A 79 -8.83 5.29 1.54
C ASN A 79 -9.76 4.08 1.29
N PRO A 80 -11.07 4.29 0.97
CA PRO A 80 -12.02 3.19 0.75
C PRO A 80 -11.83 2.58 -0.65
N ARG A 81 -10.63 2.12 -0.93
CA ARG A 81 -10.20 1.58 -2.23
C ARG A 81 -8.90 0.79 -2.07
N LEU A 82 -8.55 0.05 -3.11
CA LEU A 82 -7.20 -0.50 -3.26
C LEU A 82 -6.16 0.63 -3.25
N THR A 83 -5.12 0.48 -2.44
CA THR A 83 -3.98 1.41 -2.36
C THR A 83 -2.76 0.79 -3.03
N GLN A 84 -1.78 1.62 -3.36
CA GLN A 84 -0.55 1.14 -4.00
C GLN A 84 0.19 0.09 -3.15
N THR A 85 0.03 0.12 -1.83
CA THR A 85 0.68 -0.83 -0.92
C THR A 85 0.05 -2.22 -0.92
N CYS A 86 -1.13 -2.41 -1.54
CA CYS A 86 -1.83 -3.70 -1.55
C CYS A 86 -1.02 -4.81 -2.21
N PHE A 87 -0.24 -4.52 -3.27
CA PHE A 87 0.54 -5.53 -3.98
C PHE A 87 1.58 -6.22 -3.09
N MET A 88 2.07 -5.54 -2.03
CA MET A 88 3.02 -6.11 -1.08
C MET A 88 2.44 -7.30 -0.28
N TYR A 89 1.13 -7.47 -0.32
CA TYR A 89 0.39 -8.53 0.40
C TYR A 89 -0.31 -9.52 -0.53
N ASP A 90 -0.10 -9.42 -1.83
CA ASP A 90 -0.77 -10.27 -2.83
C ASP A 90 -0.59 -11.76 -2.55
N TYR A 91 0.59 -12.14 -2.07
CA TYR A 91 0.94 -13.52 -1.70
C TYR A 91 0.13 -14.12 -0.53
N LEU A 92 -0.60 -13.31 0.23
CA LEU A 92 -1.49 -13.77 1.31
C LEU A 92 -2.85 -14.25 0.78
N PHE A 93 -3.17 -13.95 -0.46
CA PHE A 93 -4.46 -14.25 -1.08
C PHE A 93 -4.27 -15.28 -2.18
N SER A 94 -5.03 -16.37 -2.12
CA SER A 94 -4.91 -17.51 -3.07
C SER A 94 -5.08 -17.10 -4.54
N ASN A 95 -5.94 -16.11 -4.79
CA ASN A 95 -6.25 -15.62 -6.14
C ASN A 95 -5.86 -14.13 -6.33
N GLY A 96 -4.96 -13.65 -5.46
CA GLY A 96 -4.53 -12.24 -5.45
C GLY A 96 -5.50 -11.30 -4.73
N PHE A 97 -4.98 -10.13 -4.38
CA PHE A 97 -5.70 -9.14 -3.57
C PHE A 97 -6.88 -8.48 -4.31
N ILE A 98 -6.85 -8.42 -5.66
CA ILE A 98 -7.94 -7.87 -6.47
C ILE A 98 -9.16 -8.78 -6.37
N GLU A 99 -8.98 -10.10 -6.56
CA GLU A 99 -10.08 -11.07 -6.44
C GLU A 99 -10.62 -11.09 -5.01
N ALA A 100 -9.75 -11.02 -4.00
CA ALA A 100 -10.18 -10.94 -2.60
C ALA A 100 -11.04 -9.70 -2.32
N HIS A 101 -10.70 -8.55 -2.91
CA HIS A 101 -11.53 -7.35 -2.83
C HIS A 101 -12.91 -7.57 -3.47
N ILE A 102 -12.95 -8.12 -4.68
CA ILE A 102 -14.19 -8.43 -5.39
C ILE A 102 -15.05 -9.42 -4.59
N GLU A 103 -14.45 -10.50 -4.06
CA GLU A 103 -15.19 -11.50 -3.27
C GLU A 103 -15.74 -10.92 -1.97
N ALA A 104 -15.02 -10.06 -1.29
CA ALA A 104 -15.54 -9.37 -0.11
C ALA A 104 -16.75 -8.49 -0.45
N CYS A 105 -16.71 -7.79 -1.60
CA CYS A 105 -17.78 -6.92 -2.06
C CYS A 105 -19.01 -7.70 -2.58
N THR A 106 -18.81 -8.81 -3.27
CA THR A 106 -19.88 -9.55 -3.98
C THR A 106 -20.36 -10.78 -3.22
N LYS A 107 -19.44 -11.62 -2.74
CA LYS A 107 -19.70 -12.91 -2.10
C LYS A 107 -19.70 -12.84 -0.56
N ASN A 108 -19.46 -11.67 0.01
CA ASN A 108 -19.35 -11.47 1.48
C ASN A 108 -18.25 -12.33 2.15
N SER A 109 -17.24 -12.70 1.39
CA SER A 109 -16.15 -13.58 1.84
C SER A 109 -14.89 -12.78 2.15
N ILE A 110 -14.23 -13.13 3.25
CA ILE A 110 -12.88 -12.68 3.57
C ILE A 110 -12.02 -13.91 3.71
N SER A 111 -11.14 -14.15 2.74
CA SER A 111 -10.26 -15.32 2.72
C SER A 111 -8.83 -14.88 2.43
N PHE A 112 -7.95 -15.05 3.41
CA PHE A 112 -6.50 -14.92 3.25
C PHE A 112 -5.76 -15.63 4.39
N ASN A 113 -4.49 -15.93 4.16
CA ASN A 113 -3.70 -16.74 5.09
C ASN A 113 -2.60 -15.89 5.76
N LEU A 114 -2.84 -15.45 7.00
CA LEU A 114 -1.86 -14.71 7.79
C LEU A 114 -0.62 -15.55 8.18
N LYS A 115 -0.70 -16.88 8.17
CA LYS A 115 0.44 -17.76 8.48
C LYS A 115 1.54 -17.68 7.43
N ASP A 116 1.19 -17.27 6.21
CA ASP A 116 2.14 -17.09 5.11
C ASP A 116 2.85 -15.71 5.15
N ARG A 117 2.65 -14.93 6.21
CA ARG A 117 3.31 -13.62 6.41
C ARG A 117 4.80 -13.78 6.77
N VAL A 118 5.54 -14.51 5.94
CA VAL A 118 6.97 -14.78 6.10
C VAL A 118 7.86 -13.78 5.34
N TYR A 119 7.27 -13.01 4.43
CA TYR A 119 8.01 -12.07 3.59
C TYR A 119 7.75 -10.62 3.99
N SER A 120 8.78 -9.80 3.91
CA SER A 120 8.66 -8.34 3.92
C SER A 120 8.99 -7.80 2.55
N TYR A 121 8.12 -6.93 2.06
CA TYR A 121 8.31 -6.26 0.77
C TYR A 121 8.59 -4.78 1.05
N ALA A 122 9.45 -4.22 0.23
CA ALA A 122 9.67 -2.79 0.18
C ALA A 122 9.65 -2.31 -1.26
N PHE A 123 9.21 -1.09 -1.47
CA PHE A 123 9.37 -0.42 -2.75
C PHE A 123 9.72 1.04 -2.56
N GLU A 124 10.44 1.57 -3.53
CA GLU A 124 10.81 2.98 -3.57
C GLU A 124 10.71 3.51 -4.99
N THR A 125 10.08 4.68 -5.14
CA THR A 125 10.00 5.40 -6.40
C THR A 125 11.26 6.24 -6.58
N MET A 126 11.91 6.07 -7.72
CA MET A 126 13.05 6.87 -8.15
C MET A 126 12.55 8.14 -8.81
N PHE A 127 13.09 9.28 -8.40
CA PHE A 127 12.76 10.60 -8.97
C PHE A 127 13.94 11.17 -9.76
N ALA A 128 13.65 11.84 -10.86
CA ALA A 128 14.64 12.43 -11.73
C ALA A 128 15.36 13.61 -11.05
N LYS A 129 16.68 13.55 -10.95
CA LYS A 129 17.50 14.66 -10.45
C LYS A 129 17.71 15.76 -11.48
N ASN A 130 17.64 15.40 -12.78
CA ASN A 130 17.71 16.30 -13.92
C ASN A 130 16.70 15.86 -14.96
N SER A 131 16.26 16.76 -15.84
CA SER A 131 15.42 16.38 -16.98
C SER A 131 16.23 15.59 -17.99
N PHE A 132 15.66 14.52 -18.51
CA PHE A 132 16.33 13.66 -19.51
C PHE A 132 15.31 12.88 -20.35
N LYS A 133 15.80 12.32 -21.47
CA LYS A 133 15.03 11.41 -22.30
C LYS A 133 15.37 9.96 -21.92
N PHE A 134 14.37 9.22 -21.45
CA PHE A 134 14.56 7.83 -21.05
C PHE A 134 14.87 6.95 -22.26
N ASN A 135 16.02 6.29 -22.25
CA ASN A 135 16.48 5.49 -23.38
C ASN A 135 17.20 4.19 -22.95
N LEU A 136 16.80 3.65 -21.78
CA LEU A 136 17.36 2.39 -21.30
C LEU A 136 16.49 1.21 -21.75
N ASN A 137 17.15 0.08 -22.00
CA ASN A 137 16.47 -1.21 -22.10
C ASN A 137 16.54 -1.89 -20.72
N VAL A 138 15.39 -1.97 -20.05
CA VAL A 138 15.27 -2.43 -18.67
C VAL A 138 14.43 -3.71 -18.53
N ASP A 139 14.11 -4.36 -19.66
CA ASP A 139 13.23 -5.54 -19.70
C ASP A 139 13.80 -6.75 -18.93
N THR A 140 15.06 -6.69 -18.51
CA THR A 140 15.76 -7.76 -17.77
C THR A 140 15.70 -7.61 -16.24
N PHE A 141 15.14 -6.52 -15.71
CA PHE A 141 15.16 -6.25 -14.27
C PHE A 141 13.80 -6.54 -13.61
N ASN A 142 13.63 -7.73 -13.07
CA ASN A 142 12.40 -8.19 -12.41
C ASN A 142 12.02 -7.38 -11.14
N PHE A 143 12.93 -6.55 -10.62
CA PHE A 143 12.70 -5.70 -9.46
C PHE A 143 12.23 -4.28 -9.82
N LEU A 144 12.07 -3.96 -11.11
CA LEU A 144 11.58 -2.67 -11.57
C LEU A 144 10.11 -2.74 -11.99
N MET A 145 9.35 -1.74 -11.54
CA MET A 145 7.95 -1.52 -11.92
C MET A 145 7.76 -0.09 -12.45
N ASN A 146 6.64 0.14 -13.13
CA ASN A 146 6.26 1.46 -13.65
C ASN A 146 7.33 2.09 -14.55
N ILE A 147 7.96 1.26 -15.39
CA ILE A 147 9.03 1.67 -16.26
C ILE A 147 8.48 2.54 -17.39
N PRO A 148 9.08 3.72 -17.67
CA PRO A 148 8.63 4.58 -18.76
C PRO A 148 8.93 3.92 -20.12
N ARG A 149 8.13 4.28 -21.11
CA ARG A 149 8.40 3.86 -22.49
C ARG A 149 9.71 4.50 -22.97
N LYS A 150 10.42 3.80 -23.85
CA LYS A 150 11.60 4.33 -24.54
C LYS A 150 11.26 5.68 -25.20
N ASN A 151 12.18 6.62 -25.10
CA ASN A 151 12.05 8.00 -25.59
C ASN A 151 11.06 8.90 -24.81
N THR A 152 10.49 8.46 -23.70
CA THR A 152 9.72 9.35 -22.81
C THR A 152 10.63 10.44 -22.26
N PHE A 153 10.22 11.70 -22.34
CA PHE A 153 10.91 12.82 -21.68
C PHE A 153 10.44 12.86 -20.21
N ILE A 154 11.39 12.90 -19.30
CA ILE A 154 11.13 12.95 -17.85
C ILE A 154 11.74 14.24 -17.33
N GLU A 155 10.91 15.06 -16.71
CA GLU A 155 11.33 16.32 -16.12
C GLU A 155 11.95 16.10 -14.73
N VAL A 156 12.77 17.03 -14.31
CA VAL A 156 13.35 17.05 -12.96
C VAL A 156 12.26 17.00 -11.90
N GLY A 157 12.44 16.16 -10.88
CA GLY A 157 11.47 15.92 -9.80
C GLY A 157 10.35 14.94 -10.13
N HIS A 158 10.17 14.54 -11.39
CA HIS A 158 9.16 13.56 -11.78
C HIS A 158 9.61 12.11 -11.50
N PRO A 159 8.66 11.18 -11.27
CA PRO A 159 8.98 9.77 -11.05
C PRO A 159 9.55 9.12 -12.33
N ILE A 160 10.55 8.28 -12.16
CA ILE A 160 11.17 7.49 -13.24
C ILE A 160 10.59 6.08 -13.25
N CYS A 161 10.81 5.35 -12.19
CA CYS A 161 10.36 3.97 -12.02
C CYS A 161 10.26 3.64 -10.54
N THR A 162 9.76 2.45 -10.22
CA THR A 162 9.69 1.94 -8.85
C THR A 162 10.60 0.73 -8.71
N ILE A 163 11.45 0.73 -7.70
CA ILE A 163 12.28 -0.42 -7.31
C ILE A 163 11.52 -1.21 -6.26
N CYS A 164 11.40 -2.53 -6.44
CA CYS A 164 10.74 -3.45 -5.52
C CYS A 164 11.73 -4.48 -4.99
N ILE A 165 11.69 -4.74 -3.68
CA ILE A 165 12.55 -5.70 -2.99
C ILE A 165 11.67 -6.62 -2.14
N LYS A 166 12.03 -7.91 -2.14
CA LYS A 166 11.42 -8.94 -1.31
C LYS A 166 12.37 -9.36 -0.21
#